data_667ca7428281d7bf90aaf82bfb40b50c
#
_entry.id   667ca7428281d7bf90aaf82bfb40b50c
#
_cell.length_a   1.000
_cell.length_b   1.000
_cell.length_c   1.000
_cell.angle_alpha   90.00
_cell.angle_beta   90.00
_cell.angle_gamma   90.00
#
_symmetry.space_group_name_H-M   'P 1'
#
loop_
_entity.id
_entity.type
_entity.pdbx_description
1 polymer ?
#
loop_
_entity_poly.entity_id
_entity_poly.type
_entity_poly.pdbx_seq_one_letter_code
_entity_poly.pdbx_strand_id
1 'polypeptide(L)'
;MSRRSSPFALFIFPSLVVLLASPVLRPVAQAETAGTPLSPPAGYKPEKKLVRLWNSKCATCHGEDGRGHTEQGKEMGIADMTKAAYWKDVTVESGRKLVLEGLKRKVNGKEQEMKPFADRLTPQQVDALNLYAVSFFKK
;
A
#
# COMPACT_ATOMS: atom_id res chain seq x y z
N MET A 1 92.92 25.92 8.59
CA MET A 1 91.95 24.89 9.10
C MET A 1 90.81 25.65 9.75
N SER A 2 89.76 25.93 9.03
CA SER A 2 88.65 26.73 9.53
C SER A 2 87.35 25.95 9.30
N ARG A 3 86.71 25.55 10.39
CA ARG A 3 85.43 24.90 10.40
C ARG A 3 84.36 25.96 10.39
N ARG A 4 83.57 26.01 9.30
CA ARG A 4 82.38 26.85 9.22
C ARG A 4 81.20 26.03 9.70
N SER A 5 80.63 26.43 10.85
CA SER A 5 79.37 25.90 11.38
C SER A 5 78.22 26.63 10.71
N SER A 6 77.39 25.92 9.98
CA SER A 6 76.16 26.45 9.45
C SER A 6 75.04 26.32 10.52
N PRO A 7 74.20 27.33 10.75
CA PRO A 7 73.06 27.20 11.63
C PRO A 7 71.86 26.53 10.87
N PHE A 8 71.38 25.47 11.45
CA PHE A 8 70.12 24.85 11.00
C PHE A 8 68.96 25.77 11.39
N ALA A 9 68.34 26.32 10.36
CA ALA A 9 67.07 27.06 10.56
C ALA A 9 65.93 26.03 10.75
N LEU A 10 65.40 26.06 11.97
CA LEU A 10 64.24 25.23 12.32
C LEU A 10 62.97 25.89 11.76
N PHE A 11 62.49 25.36 10.63
CA PHE A 11 61.18 25.76 10.09
C PHE A 11 60.08 25.07 10.88
N ILE A 12 59.42 25.81 11.76
CA ILE A 12 58.18 25.41 12.43
C ILE A 12 57.08 25.57 11.45
N PHE A 13 56.58 24.48 10.86
CA PHE A 13 55.36 24.48 10.08
C PHE A 13 54.17 24.46 11.04
N PRO A 14 53.24 25.43 10.98
CA PRO A 14 52.00 25.31 11.71
C PRO A 14 51.16 24.20 11.08
N SER A 15 50.95 23.14 11.84
CA SER A 15 50.02 22.07 11.46
C SER A 15 48.58 22.63 11.38
N LEU A 16 48.15 22.87 10.15
CA LEU A 16 46.76 23.18 9.86
C LEU A 16 45.94 21.91 10.06
N VAL A 17 45.34 21.77 11.25
CA VAL A 17 44.35 20.73 11.53
C VAL A 17 43.09 21.04 10.74
N VAL A 18 42.98 20.45 9.54
CA VAL A 18 41.74 20.46 8.79
C VAL A 18 40.77 19.48 9.49
N LEU A 19 39.86 20.00 10.28
CA LEU A 19 38.70 19.28 10.78
C LEU A 19 37.79 18.90 9.59
N LEU A 20 38.00 17.71 9.04
CA LEU A 20 37.07 17.11 8.10
C LEU A 20 35.78 16.82 8.86
N ALA A 21 34.82 17.74 8.76
CA ALA A 21 33.47 17.50 9.19
C ALA A 21 32.88 16.37 8.33
N SER A 22 32.91 15.15 8.84
CA SER A 22 32.22 14.01 8.23
C SER A 22 30.72 14.34 8.16
N PRO A 23 30.09 14.30 6.99
CA PRO A 23 28.64 14.37 6.93
C PRO A 23 28.11 13.13 7.64
N VAL A 24 27.53 13.34 8.82
CA VAL A 24 26.74 12.34 9.51
C VAL A 24 25.57 12.01 8.55
N LEU A 25 25.67 10.91 7.83
CA LEU A 25 24.54 10.31 7.16
C LEU A 25 23.49 10.02 8.25
N ARG A 26 22.52 10.93 8.38
CA ARG A 26 21.33 10.64 9.15
C ARG A 26 20.68 9.45 8.48
N PRO A 27 20.39 8.34 9.20
CA PRO A 27 19.54 7.31 8.64
C PRO A 27 18.25 8.01 8.27
N VAL A 28 17.90 7.99 6.98
CA VAL A 28 16.55 8.32 6.52
C VAL A 28 15.70 7.31 7.25
N ALA A 29 15.00 7.75 8.30
CA ALA A 29 13.95 6.95 8.90
C ALA A 29 13.07 6.53 7.72
N GLN A 30 13.13 5.24 7.40
CA GLN A 30 12.16 4.62 6.51
C GLN A 30 10.85 4.84 7.25
N ALA A 31 10.12 5.89 6.86
CA ALA A 31 8.72 5.98 7.16
C ALA A 31 8.15 4.67 6.60
N GLU A 32 7.82 3.75 7.52
CA GLU A 32 6.99 2.61 7.20
C GLU A 32 5.82 3.22 6.48
N THR A 33 5.71 2.94 5.19
CA THR A 33 4.62 3.40 4.34
C THR A 33 3.39 2.67 4.85
N ALA A 34 2.77 3.22 5.90
CA ALA A 34 1.39 2.94 6.19
C ALA A 34 0.68 3.19 4.86
N GLY A 35 0.25 2.10 4.19
CA GLY A 35 -0.28 2.18 2.84
C GLY A 35 -1.39 3.21 2.78
N THR A 36 -1.56 3.86 1.65
CA THR A 36 -2.59 4.88 1.47
C THR A 36 -3.96 4.30 1.80
N PRO A 37 -4.69 4.87 2.78
CA PRO A 37 -6.02 4.38 3.14
C PRO A 37 -6.95 4.40 1.93
N LEU A 38 -7.70 3.33 1.75
CA LEU A 38 -8.67 3.24 0.67
C LEU A 38 -9.92 4.04 1.04
N SER A 39 -10.09 5.21 0.44
CA SER A 39 -11.24 6.10 0.68
C SER A 39 -11.67 6.78 -0.60
N PRO A 40 -12.98 6.78 -0.92
CA PRO A 40 -13.45 7.52 -2.08
C PRO A 40 -13.41 9.03 -1.80
N PRO A 41 -13.15 9.86 -2.82
CA PRO A 41 -13.21 11.30 -2.68
C PRO A 41 -14.63 11.78 -2.34
N ALA A 42 -14.75 12.96 -1.72
CA ALA A 42 -16.04 13.56 -1.42
C ALA A 42 -16.90 13.69 -2.69
N GLY A 43 -18.17 13.28 -2.59
CA GLY A 43 -19.09 13.31 -3.74
C GLY A 43 -18.83 12.24 -4.81
N TYR A 44 -18.04 11.22 -4.51
CA TYR A 44 -17.76 10.13 -5.44
C TYR A 44 -19.04 9.52 -6.02
N LYS A 45 -19.09 9.47 -7.34
CA LYS A 45 -20.15 8.79 -8.10
C LYS A 45 -19.49 7.84 -9.09
N PRO A 46 -19.78 6.53 -9.02
CA PRO A 46 -19.17 5.57 -9.94
C PRO A 46 -19.72 5.77 -11.36
N GLU A 47 -18.87 5.61 -12.35
CA GLU A 47 -19.28 5.57 -13.74
C GLU A 47 -20.15 4.32 -14.03
N LYS A 48 -21.13 4.43 -14.91
CA LYS A 48 -21.97 3.31 -15.34
C LYS A 48 -21.19 2.09 -15.83
N LYS A 49 -20.03 2.33 -16.48
CA LYS A 49 -19.13 1.27 -16.95
C LYS A 49 -18.53 0.50 -15.78
N LEU A 50 -18.14 1.20 -14.70
CA LEU A 50 -17.59 0.59 -13.49
C LEU A 50 -18.63 -0.24 -12.74
N VAL A 51 -19.85 0.27 -12.61
CA VAL A 51 -20.98 -0.47 -12.02
C VAL A 51 -21.25 -1.77 -12.80
N ARG A 52 -21.27 -1.71 -14.13
CA ARG A 52 -21.42 -2.93 -14.96
C ARG A 52 -20.25 -3.92 -14.76
N LEU A 53 -19.04 -3.42 -14.63
CA LEU A 53 -17.86 -4.25 -14.36
C LEU A 53 -17.97 -4.96 -13.02
N TRP A 54 -18.36 -4.24 -11.97
CA TRP A 54 -18.64 -4.81 -10.65
C TRP A 54 -19.70 -5.91 -10.74
N ASN A 55 -20.85 -5.63 -11.37
CA ASN A 55 -21.96 -6.57 -11.46
C ASN A 55 -21.56 -7.85 -12.22
N SER A 56 -20.70 -7.73 -13.22
CA SER A 56 -20.23 -8.89 -14.00
C SER A 56 -19.12 -9.72 -13.36
N LYS A 57 -18.34 -9.15 -12.43
CA LYS A 57 -17.12 -9.79 -11.90
C LYS A 57 -17.19 -10.06 -10.38
N CYS A 58 -17.92 -9.25 -9.64
CA CYS A 58 -17.86 -9.21 -8.18
C CYS A 58 -19.21 -9.52 -7.52
N ALA A 59 -20.30 -9.03 -8.12
CA ALA A 59 -21.63 -9.04 -7.47
C ALA A 59 -22.20 -10.44 -7.24
N THR A 60 -21.79 -11.46 -7.99
CA THR A 60 -22.25 -12.84 -7.77
C THR A 60 -21.95 -13.34 -6.35
N CYS A 61 -20.83 -12.92 -5.79
CA CYS A 61 -20.43 -13.25 -4.42
C CYS A 61 -20.71 -12.09 -3.46
N HIS A 62 -20.30 -10.86 -3.83
CA HIS A 62 -20.32 -9.71 -2.94
C HIS A 62 -21.67 -8.97 -2.91
N GLY A 63 -22.56 -9.24 -3.87
CA GLY A 63 -23.79 -8.49 -4.06
C GLY A 63 -23.56 -7.18 -4.82
N GLU A 64 -24.59 -6.64 -5.44
CA GLU A 64 -24.54 -5.33 -6.10
C GLU A 64 -24.34 -4.18 -5.09
N ASP A 65 -24.73 -4.42 -3.85
CA ASP A 65 -24.64 -3.50 -2.72
C ASP A 65 -23.45 -3.76 -1.77
N GLY A 66 -22.62 -4.76 -2.07
CA GLY A 66 -21.45 -5.14 -1.28
C GLY A 66 -21.74 -5.86 0.04
N ARG A 67 -22.99 -6.28 0.29
CA ARG A 67 -23.37 -6.93 1.56
C ARG A 67 -23.08 -8.42 1.63
N GLY A 68 -22.74 -9.06 0.49
CA GLY A 68 -22.52 -10.51 0.46
C GLY A 68 -23.78 -11.35 0.68
N HIS A 69 -24.99 -10.76 0.55
CA HIS A 69 -26.27 -11.45 0.79
C HIS A 69 -26.74 -12.28 -0.42
N THR A 70 -25.83 -12.68 -1.27
CA THR A 70 -26.07 -13.63 -2.36
C THR A 70 -26.06 -15.08 -1.84
N GLU A 71 -26.47 -16.03 -2.65
CA GLU A 71 -26.38 -17.46 -2.31
C GLU A 71 -24.91 -17.86 -2.07
N GLN A 72 -24.03 -17.57 -3.02
CA GLN A 72 -22.59 -17.87 -2.87
C GLN A 72 -21.95 -17.07 -1.73
N GLY A 73 -22.34 -15.83 -1.52
CA GLY A 73 -21.85 -15.00 -0.43
C GLY A 73 -22.18 -15.59 0.94
N LYS A 74 -23.41 -16.09 1.12
CA LYS A 74 -23.85 -16.77 2.35
C LYS A 74 -23.16 -18.11 2.56
N GLU A 75 -22.99 -18.89 1.50
CA GLU A 75 -22.29 -20.16 1.56
C GLU A 75 -20.85 -19.98 2.05
N MET A 76 -20.11 -19.07 1.44
CA MET A 76 -18.72 -18.74 1.79
C MET A 76 -18.59 -17.88 3.05
N GLY A 77 -19.68 -17.30 3.56
CA GLY A 77 -19.64 -16.37 4.69
C GLY A 77 -18.87 -15.08 4.39
N ILE A 78 -19.14 -14.49 3.22
CA ILE A 78 -18.47 -13.26 2.79
C ILE A 78 -18.88 -12.09 3.70
N ALA A 79 -17.87 -11.32 4.09
CA ALA A 79 -18.08 -10.17 4.97
C ALA A 79 -18.82 -9.01 4.28
N ASP A 80 -19.65 -8.31 5.05
CA ASP A 80 -20.42 -7.13 4.62
C ASP A 80 -19.48 -5.92 4.45
N MET A 81 -19.28 -5.49 3.22
CA MET A 81 -18.45 -4.33 2.84
C MET A 81 -19.08 -2.99 3.25
N THR A 82 -20.34 -2.96 3.68
CA THR A 82 -20.96 -1.72 4.18
C THR A 82 -20.57 -1.39 5.61
N LYS A 83 -19.77 -2.24 6.26
CA LYS A 83 -19.32 -2.07 7.65
C LYS A 83 -17.92 -1.45 7.70
N ALA A 84 -17.75 -0.45 8.57
CA ALA A 84 -16.45 0.19 8.81
C ALA A 84 -15.35 -0.82 9.17
N ALA A 85 -15.68 -1.84 9.97
CA ALA A 85 -14.75 -2.87 10.40
C ALA A 85 -14.12 -3.65 9.24
N TYR A 86 -14.79 -3.75 8.09
CA TYR A 86 -14.26 -4.40 6.89
C TYR A 86 -13.05 -3.63 6.32
N TRP A 87 -13.11 -2.29 6.36
CA TRP A 87 -12.14 -1.41 5.70
C TRP A 87 -11.02 -0.93 6.62
N LYS A 88 -11.09 -1.24 7.91
CA LYS A 88 -10.20 -0.68 8.94
C LYS A 88 -8.70 -0.79 8.60
N ASP A 89 -8.29 -1.93 8.05
CA ASP A 89 -6.89 -2.22 7.75
C ASP A 89 -6.65 -2.40 6.23
N VAL A 90 -7.60 -1.95 5.39
CA VAL A 90 -7.50 -2.07 3.93
C VAL A 90 -6.89 -0.80 3.34
N THR A 91 -5.74 -0.96 2.69
CA THR A 91 -5.07 0.09 1.91
C THR A 91 -5.30 -0.11 0.42
N VAL A 92 -4.94 0.89 -0.40
CA VAL A 92 -4.97 0.78 -1.86
C VAL A 92 -4.15 -0.42 -2.32
N GLU A 93 -2.95 -0.59 -1.76
CA GLU A 93 -2.01 -1.65 -2.13
C GLU A 93 -2.53 -3.03 -1.72
N SER A 94 -3.00 -3.18 -0.46
CA SER A 94 -3.51 -4.46 0.03
C SER A 94 -4.79 -4.88 -0.68
N GLY A 95 -5.69 -3.94 -0.98
CA GLY A 95 -6.89 -4.19 -1.76
C GLY A 95 -6.58 -4.60 -3.20
N ARG A 96 -5.63 -3.91 -3.84
CA ARG A 96 -5.16 -4.28 -5.20
C ARG A 96 -4.56 -5.67 -5.22
N LYS A 97 -3.66 -5.97 -4.31
CA LYS A 97 -3.01 -7.27 -4.18
C LYS A 97 -4.04 -8.38 -4.00
N LEU A 98 -4.99 -8.19 -3.08
CA LEU A 98 -6.04 -9.17 -2.81
C LEU A 98 -6.86 -9.51 -4.06
N VAL A 99 -7.24 -8.51 -4.85
CA VAL A 99 -8.04 -8.76 -6.08
C VAL A 99 -7.20 -9.42 -7.17
N LEU A 100 -5.95 -8.99 -7.36
CA LEU A 100 -5.09 -9.53 -8.41
C LEU A 100 -4.63 -10.97 -8.12
N GLU A 101 -4.26 -11.25 -6.86
CA GLU A 101 -3.70 -12.55 -6.45
C GLU A 101 -4.77 -13.52 -5.95
N GLY A 102 -5.96 -13.01 -5.60
CA GLY A 102 -7.02 -13.80 -5.00
C GLY A 102 -6.80 -14.03 -3.50
N LEU A 103 -7.68 -14.84 -2.93
CA LEU A 103 -7.65 -15.17 -1.50
C LEU A 103 -8.17 -16.60 -1.31
N LYS A 104 -7.47 -17.37 -0.48
CA LYS A 104 -7.98 -18.65 0.05
C LYS A 104 -7.72 -18.70 1.54
N ARG A 105 -8.80 -18.84 2.32
CA ARG A 105 -8.71 -18.92 3.78
C ARG A 105 -9.92 -19.64 4.37
N LYS A 106 -9.81 -20.06 5.64
CA LYS A 106 -10.93 -20.61 6.40
C LYS A 106 -11.34 -19.63 7.49
N VAL A 107 -12.63 -19.26 7.51
CA VAL A 107 -13.19 -18.31 8.49
C VAL A 107 -14.47 -18.91 9.08
N ASN A 108 -14.54 -19.03 10.40
CA ASN A 108 -15.70 -19.59 11.11
C ASN A 108 -16.14 -20.97 10.55
N GLY A 109 -15.16 -21.83 10.22
CA GLY A 109 -15.42 -23.15 9.67
C GLY A 109 -15.77 -23.19 8.17
N LYS A 110 -16.01 -22.06 7.51
CA LYS A 110 -16.28 -21.96 6.09
C LYS A 110 -15.02 -21.67 5.28
N GLU A 111 -14.87 -22.31 4.14
CA GLU A 111 -13.83 -21.96 3.18
C GLU A 111 -14.26 -20.74 2.37
N GLN A 112 -13.41 -19.74 2.35
CA GLN A 112 -13.54 -18.55 1.53
C GLN A 112 -12.49 -18.60 0.44
N GLU A 113 -12.92 -18.58 -0.80
CA GLU A 113 -12.03 -18.51 -1.96
C GLU A 113 -12.45 -17.39 -2.89
N MET A 114 -11.56 -16.46 -3.13
CA MET A 114 -11.66 -15.47 -4.19
C MET A 114 -10.60 -15.79 -5.24
N LYS A 115 -11.02 -16.10 -6.46
CA LYS A 115 -10.10 -16.39 -7.57
C LYS A 115 -9.30 -15.15 -7.95
N PRO A 116 -8.04 -15.30 -8.42
CA PRO A 116 -7.24 -14.19 -8.90
C PRO A 116 -7.83 -13.56 -10.16
N PHE A 117 -7.62 -12.25 -10.33
CA PHE A 117 -8.10 -11.48 -11.46
C PHE A 117 -6.97 -10.85 -12.30
N ALA A 118 -5.71 -11.17 -12.03
CA ALA A 118 -4.56 -10.58 -12.72
C ALA A 118 -4.57 -10.77 -14.25
N ASP A 119 -5.19 -11.83 -14.73
CA ASP A 119 -5.36 -12.14 -16.16
C ASP A 119 -6.60 -11.50 -16.80
N ARG A 120 -7.47 -10.87 -16.02
CA ARG A 120 -8.79 -10.37 -16.46
C ARG A 120 -9.04 -8.91 -16.16
N LEU A 121 -8.25 -8.30 -15.30
CA LEU A 121 -8.38 -6.90 -14.88
C LEU A 121 -7.00 -6.24 -14.83
N THR A 122 -6.93 -5.00 -15.32
CA THR A 122 -5.74 -4.18 -15.13
C THR A 122 -5.67 -3.65 -13.68
N PRO A 123 -4.47 -3.30 -13.17
CA PRO A 123 -4.34 -2.69 -11.85
C PRO A 123 -5.23 -1.45 -11.68
N GLN A 124 -5.36 -0.61 -12.70
CA GLN A 124 -6.21 0.58 -12.68
C GLN A 124 -7.71 0.24 -12.56
N GLN A 125 -8.16 -0.82 -13.23
CA GLN A 125 -9.53 -1.31 -13.09
C GLN A 125 -9.79 -1.84 -11.68
N VAL A 126 -8.81 -2.53 -11.10
CA VAL A 126 -8.90 -3.02 -9.71
C VAL A 126 -8.97 -1.87 -8.72
N ASP A 127 -8.15 -0.83 -8.88
CA ASP A 127 -8.21 0.35 -8.02
C ASP A 127 -9.57 1.05 -8.08
N ALA A 128 -10.11 1.21 -9.28
CA ALA A 128 -11.45 1.78 -9.48
C ALA A 128 -12.55 0.92 -8.84
N LEU A 129 -12.46 -0.43 -8.96
CA LEU A 129 -13.40 -1.36 -8.32
C LEU A 129 -13.29 -1.32 -6.80
N ASN A 130 -12.09 -1.21 -6.25
CA ASN A 130 -11.89 -1.07 -4.80
C ASN A 130 -12.46 0.26 -4.28
N LEU A 131 -12.26 1.38 -5.00
CA LEU A 131 -12.90 2.66 -4.66
C LEU A 131 -14.44 2.56 -4.72
N TYR A 132 -14.97 1.84 -5.69
CA TYR A 132 -16.41 1.59 -5.77
C TYR A 132 -16.89 0.74 -4.59
N ALA A 133 -16.19 -0.33 -4.27
CA ALA A 133 -16.54 -1.19 -3.15
C ALA A 133 -16.54 -0.44 -1.80
N VAL A 134 -15.53 0.40 -1.53
CA VAL A 134 -15.51 1.19 -0.29
C VAL A 134 -16.62 2.24 -0.26
N SER A 135 -17.15 2.67 -1.40
CA SER A 135 -18.29 3.60 -1.47
C SER A 135 -19.61 3.00 -0.96
N PHE A 136 -19.70 1.67 -0.79
CA PHE A 136 -20.83 1.03 -0.11
C PHE A 136 -20.85 1.31 1.40
N PHE A 137 -19.70 1.62 1.97
CA PHE A 137 -19.63 2.08 3.35
C PHE A 137 -20.17 3.50 3.45
N LYS A 138 -21.39 3.66 3.91
CA LYS A 138 -22.02 4.96 4.20
C LYS A 138 -21.63 5.33 5.63
N LYS A 139 -20.92 6.45 5.75
CA LYS A 139 -20.68 7.09 7.05
C LYS A 139 -21.96 7.63 7.67
#